data_63fc54ceac0e426af23ba6f3849b232e
#
_entry.id   63fc54ceac0e426af23ba6f3849b232e
#
_cell.length_a   1.000
_cell.length_b   1.000
_cell.length_c   1.000
_cell.angle_alpha   90.00
_cell.angle_beta   90.00
_cell.angle_gamma   90.00
#
_symmetry.space_group_name_H-M   'P 1'
#
loop_
_entity.id
_entity.type
_entity.pdbx_description
1 polymer ?
#
loop_
_entity_poly.entity_id
_entity_poly.type
_entity_poly.pdbx_seq_one_letter_code
_entity_poly.pdbx_strand_id
1 'polypeptide(L)'
;AHLYNIDLKGSALLKADFRHANLNFADMRDTDILGADMTKARIEHTKWGDKVRQENLAEIAIKQNQHEEALDYYQQAEETYRALCTVCEAEGQFEEAGQFYYREMIARRHQLPLLSSKRLLSKMVDFMCAYGESPARVIGISIVLILFCAVFYFFLGIDNEGLAIVFRPDKDLTENVLALGNCIYFSVVTFTTLGYGDITPIGLARFIATIEAFSGTFILALFVVVFAKKMMR
;
A
#
# COMPACT_ATOMS: atom_id res chain seq x y z
N ALA A 1 9.70 33.20 11.67
CA ALA A 1 10.11 33.89 10.42
C ALA A 1 8.94 33.92 9.45
N HIS A 2 8.89 34.94 8.57
CA HIS A 2 7.93 35.02 7.48
C HIS A 2 8.61 34.53 6.19
N LEU A 3 8.34 33.29 5.83
CA LEU A 3 8.91 32.60 4.65
C LEU A 3 7.81 32.21 3.65
N TYR A 4 6.71 32.97 3.66
CA TYR A 4 5.56 32.75 2.79
C TYR A 4 5.95 32.81 1.32
N ASN A 5 5.59 31.78 0.55
CA ASN A 5 5.84 31.66 -0.89
C ASN A 5 7.34 31.79 -1.28
N ILE A 6 8.25 31.43 -0.38
CA ILE A 6 9.69 31.45 -0.63
C ILE A 6 10.09 30.29 -1.54
N ASP A 7 11.05 30.53 -2.44
CA ASP A 7 11.70 29.46 -3.20
C ASP A 7 13.00 29.03 -2.48
N LEU A 8 12.97 27.83 -1.92
CA LEU A 8 14.11 27.16 -1.25
C LEU A 8 14.56 25.92 -2.01
N LYS A 9 14.09 25.74 -3.24
CA LYS A 9 14.41 24.56 -4.05
C LYS A 9 15.91 24.33 -4.14
N GLY A 10 16.33 23.09 -3.85
CA GLY A 10 17.74 22.67 -3.92
C GLY A 10 18.63 23.26 -2.83
N SER A 11 18.10 24.03 -1.88
CA SER A 11 18.86 24.64 -0.80
C SER A 11 19.35 23.60 0.22
N ALA A 12 20.48 23.90 0.88
CA ALA A 12 20.99 23.12 2.00
C ALA A 12 20.57 23.77 3.31
N LEU A 13 19.58 23.18 3.99
CA LEU A 13 18.98 23.70 5.22
C LEU A 13 19.13 22.68 6.36
N LEU A 14 20.25 21.97 6.35
CA LEU A 14 20.60 20.96 7.36
C LEU A 14 20.51 21.57 8.76
N LYS A 15 19.72 20.94 9.65
CA LYS A 15 19.52 21.38 11.04
C LYS A 15 19.03 22.83 11.19
N ALA A 16 18.38 23.38 10.16
CA ALA A 16 17.82 24.73 10.22
C ALA A 16 16.66 24.82 11.23
N ASP A 17 16.54 25.97 11.88
CA ASP A 17 15.44 26.26 12.81
C ASP A 17 14.30 26.99 12.11
N PHE A 18 13.22 26.27 11.82
CA PHE A 18 11.98 26.78 11.25
C PHE A 18 10.84 26.84 12.26
N ARG A 19 11.12 26.73 13.55
CA ARG A 19 10.08 26.77 14.58
C ARG A 19 9.24 28.05 14.45
N HIS A 20 7.92 27.84 14.44
CA HIS A 20 6.94 28.93 14.25
C HIS A 20 7.13 29.75 12.95
N ALA A 21 7.82 29.22 11.96
CA ALA A 21 7.94 29.87 10.66
C ALA A 21 6.67 29.70 9.83
N ASN A 22 6.37 30.69 8.99
CA ASN A 22 5.32 30.57 7.98
C ASN A 22 5.97 30.15 6.65
N LEU A 23 5.86 28.86 6.33
CA LEU A 23 6.35 28.25 5.08
C LEU A 23 5.22 27.99 4.08
N ASN A 24 4.02 28.52 4.32
CA ASN A 24 2.89 28.32 3.42
C ASN A 24 3.27 28.70 1.99
N PHE A 25 2.93 27.83 1.02
CA PHE A 25 3.24 27.95 -0.40
C PHE A 25 4.75 27.93 -0.74
N ALA A 26 5.65 27.66 0.21
CA ALA A 26 7.08 27.57 -0.06
C ALA A 26 7.39 26.42 -1.02
N ASP A 27 8.41 26.60 -1.86
CA ASP A 27 8.95 25.54 -2.71
C ASP A 27 10.16 24.89 -2.04
N MET A 28 9.97 23.69 -1.47
CA MET A 28 10.96 22.93 -0.73
C MET A 28 11.46 21.72 -1.52
N ARG A 29 11.23 21.67 -2.83
CA ARG A 29 11.64 20.52 -3.65
C ARG A 29 13.15 20.38 -3.68
N ASP A 30 13.62 19.16 -3.53
CA ASP A 30 15.06 18.80 -3.53
C ASP A 30 15.88 19.54 -2.47
N THR A 31 15.24 20.02 -1.40
CA THR A 31 15.88 20.72 -0.29
C THR A 31 16.46 19.72 0.69
N ASP A 32 17.66 19.99 1.21
CA ASP A 32 18.22 19.21 2.32
C ASP A 32 17.75 19.79 3.65
N ILE A 33 16.77 19.13 4.25
CA ILE A 33 16.16 19.51 5.53
C ILE A 33 16.44 18.48 6.65
N LEU A 34 17.48 17.68 6.49
CA LEU A 34 17.82 16.67 7.50
C LEU A 34 18.08 17.34 8.86
N GLY A 35 17.36 16.88 9.88
CA GLY A 35 17.46 17.41 11.24
C GLY A 35 16.90 18.84 11.43
N ALA A 36 16.20 19.39 10.43
CA ALA A 36 15.56 20.69 10.57
C ALA A 36 14.39 20.61 11.57
N ASP A 37 14.27 21.60 12.44
CA ASP A 37 13.17 21.74 13.41
C ASP A 37 12.05 22.60 12.83
N MET A 38 10.94 21.96 12.45
CA MET A 38 9.74 22.61 11.91
C MET A 38 8.58 22.61 12.92
N THR A 39 8.88 22.51 14.20
CA THR A 39 7.85 22.50 15.26
C THR A 39 6.98 23.75 15.20
N LYS A 40 5.66 23.56 15.06
CA LYS A 40 4.68 24.65 14.89
C LYS A 40 4.95 25.56 13.69
N ALA A 41 5.63 25.07 12.68
CA ALA A 41 5.75 25.76 11.39
C ALA A 41 4.45 25.57 10.59
N ARG A 42 3.94 26.62 9.98
CA ARG A 42 2.81 26.54 9.05
C ARG A 42 3.33 26.11 7.67
N ILE A 43 2.79 25.00 7.16
CA ILE A 43 3.31 24.35 5.94
C ILE A 43 2.21 24.11 4.89
N GLU A 44 1.10 24.85 4.97
CA GLU A 44 -0.03 24.69 4.03
C GLU A 44 0.42 24.96 2.59
N HIS A 45 0.07 24.05 1.68
CA HIS A 45 0.42 24.14 0.26
C HIS A 45 1.93 24.25 -0.03
N THR A 46 2.77 23.78 0.89
CA THR A 46 4.23 23.68 0.67
C THR A 46 4.51 22.61 -0.38
N LYS A 47 5.37 22.93 -1.34
CA LYS A 47 5.76 21.99 -2.40
C LYS A 47 6.97 21.18 -1.97
N TRP A 48 6.77 19.93 -1.55
CA TRP A 48 7.85 19.03 -1.09
C TRP A 48 8.51 18.23 -2.20
N GLY A 49 7.81 18.05 -3.35
CA GLY A 49 8.23 17.14 -4.41
C GLY A 49 7.84 15.68 -4.12
N ASP A 50 8.14 14.80 -5.09
CA ASP A 50 7.78 13.38 -4.98
C ASP A 50 8.67 12.63 -3.99
N LYS A 51 9.93 13.04 -3.86
CA LYS A 51 10.96 12.43 -3.00
C LYS A 51 11.79 13.50 -2.31
N VAL A 52 12.24 13.20 -1.09
CA VAL A 52 13.26 14.01 -0.43
C VAL A 52 14.62 13.83 -1.11
N ARG A 53 15.49 14.82 -0.97
CA ARG A 53 16.84 14.82 -1.58
C ARG A 53 17.64 13.57 -1.23
N GLN A 54 17.60 13.10 0.01
CA GLN A 54 18.34 11.94 0.47
C GLN A 54 17.89 10.65 -0.25
N GLU A 55 16.58 10.47 -0.54
CA GLU A 55 16.12 9.32 -1.32
C GLU A 55 16.67 9.35 -2.75
N ASN A 56 16.71 10.54 -3.38
CA ASN A 56 17.30 10.70 -4.71
C ASN A 56 18.80 10.36 -4.70
N LEU A 57 19.54 10.80 -3.68
CA LEU A 57 20.96 10.50 -3.53
C LEU A 57 21.18 8.99 -3.30
N ALA A 58 20.33 8.34 -2.51
CA ALA A 58 20.40 6.90 -2.30
C ALA A 58 20.24 6.12 -3.61
N GLU A 59 19.29 6.52 -4.46
CA GLU A 59 19.09 5.89 -5.78
C GLU A 59 20.27 6.09 -6.72
N ILE A 60 20.91 7.26 -6.67
CA ILE A 60 22.14 7.54 -7.44
C ILE A 60 23.29 6.66 -6.94
N ALA A 61 23.49 6.56 -5.63
CA ALA A 61 24.53 5.73 -5.02
C ALA A 61 24.34 4.23 -5.37
N ILE A 62 23.09 3.73 -5.40
CA ILE A 62 22.79 2.36 -5.88
C ILE A 62 23.23 2.17 -7.33
N LYS A 63 22.92 3.12 -8.22
CA LYS A 63 23.30 3.03 -9.64
C LYS A 63 24.83 3.05 -9.82
N GLN A 64 25.56 3.65 -8.87
CA GLN A 64 27.01 3.71 -8.84
C GLN A 64 27.65 2.53 -8.08
N ASN A 65 26.85 1.54 -7.63
CA ASN A 65 27.27 0.40 -6.80
C ASN A 65 27.89 0.79 -5.44
N GLN A 66 27.58 1.99 -4.93
CA GLN A 66 28.02 2.49 -3.63
C GLN A 66 27.00 2.09 -2.55
N HIS A 67 26.97 0.82 -2.19
CA HIS A 67 25.93 0.27 -1.31
C HIS A 67 25.96 0.82 0.11
N GLU A 68 27.12 1.10 0.67
CA GLU A 68 27.25 1.67 2.03
C GLU A 68 26.72 3.10 2.08
N GLU A 69 27.07 3.94 1.11
CA GLU A 69 26.56 5.30 1.01
C GLU A 69 25.03 5.31 0.75
N ALA A 70 24.55 4.39 -0.07
CA ALA A 70 23.12 4.26 -0.31
C ALA A 70 22.35 3.92 0.97
N LEU A 71 22.89 3.05 1.84
CA LEU A 71 22.29 2.72 3.13
C LEU A 71 22.23 3.95 4.04
N ASP A 72 23.29 4.73 4.12
CA ASP A 72 23.33 5.96 4.91
C ASP A 72 22.30 6.98 4.41
N TYR A 73 22.23 7.20 3.09
CA TYR A 73 21.21 8.07 2.51
C TYR A 73 19.78 7.58 2.75
N TYR A 74 19.51 6.26 2.75
CA TYR A 74 18.18 5.75 3.12
C TYR A 74 17.87 5.93 4.59
N GLN A 75 18.84 5.89 5.50
CA GLN A 75 18.63 6.21 6.91
C GLN A 75 18.28 7.68 7.09
N GLN A 76 19.01 8.57 6.43
CA GLN A 76 18.72 10.01 6.43
C GLN A 76 17.34 10.33 5.82
N ALA A 77 16.96 9.63 4.74
CA ALA A 77 15.64 9.77 4.13
C ALA A 77 14.52 9.31 5.09
N GLU A 78 14.71 8.19 5.81
CA GLU A 78 13.77 7.73 6.83
C GLU A 78 13.56 8.78 7.92
N GLU A 79 14.65 9.36 8.43
CA GLU A 79 14.59 10.41 9.46
C GLU A 79 13.85 11.66 8.95
N THR A 80 14.16 12.09 7.73
CA THR A 80 13.54 13.27 7.11
C THR A 80 12.04 13.04 6.89
N TYR A 81 11.64 11.89 6.35
CA TYR A 81 10.22 11.56 6.15
C TYR A 81 9.45 11.47 7.46
N ARG A 82 10.06 10.91 8.51
CA ARG A 82 9.45 10.85 9.85
C ARG A 82 9.21 12.24 10.42
N ALA A 83 10.17 13.15 10.28
CA ALA A 83 10.04 14.53 10.72
C ALA A 83 8.90 15.23 9.96
N LEU A 84 8.86 15.11 8.63
CA LEU A 84 7.79 15.66 7.78
C LEU A 84 6.41 15.09 8.14
N CYS A 85 6.32 13.78 8.33
CA CYS A 85 5.08 13.13 8.76
C CYS A 85 4.57 13.74 10.06
N THR A 86 5.42 13.87 11.07
CA THR A 86 5.08 14.46 12.39
C THR A 86 4.58 15.90 12.27
N VAL A 87 5.24 16.72 11.44
CA VAL A 87 4.85 18.12 11.24
C VAL A 87 3.51 18.20 10.50
N CYS A 88 3.31 17.41 9.45
CA CYS A 88 2.04 17.37 8.72
C CYS A 88 0.87 16.89 9.59
N GLU A 89 1.09 15.90 10.46
CA GLU A 89 0.08 15.44 11.41
C GLU A 89 -0.29 16.55 12.42
N ALA A 90 0.70 17.27 12.92
CA ALA A 90 0.48 18.38 13.87
C ALA A 90 -0.30 19.55 13.24
N GLU A 91 -0.13 19.80 11.94
CA GLU A 91 -0.85 20.84 11.19
C GLU A 91 -2.15 20.35 10.56
N GLY A 92 -2.55 19.08 10.79
CA GLY A 92 -3.80 18.51 10.27
C GLY A 92 -3.76 18.14 8.78
N GLN A 93 -2.59 18.11 8.16
CA GLN A 93 -2.38 17.71 6.77
C GLN A 93 -2.19 16.19 6.67
N PHE A 94 -3.26 15.46 6.93
CA PHE A 94 -3.21 13.99 7.07
C PHE A 94 -2.94 13.25 5.77
N GLU A 95 -3.26 13.83 4.63
CA GLU A 95 -2.99 13.21 3.34
C GLU A 95 -1.50 13.23 3.02
N GLU A 96 -0.85 14.37 3.18
CA GLU A 96 0.59 14.55 3.03
C GLU A 96 1.35 13.71 4.07
N ALA A 97 0.90 13.73 5.33
CA ALA A 97 1.46 12.87 6.38
C ALA A 97 1.44 11.39 6.00
N GLY A 98 0.33 10.90 5.40
CA GLY A 98 0.22 9.53 4.92
C GLY A 98 1.21 9.21 3.78
N GLN A 99 1.43 10.16 2.86
CA GLN A 99 2.41 10.00 1.79
C GLN A 99 3.84 9.93 2.36
N PHE A 100 4.19 10.79 3.33
CA PHE A 100 5.50 10.75 3.98
C PHE A 100 5.70 9.49 4.81
N TYR A 101 4.69 9.03 5.54
CA TYR A 101 4.73 7.75 6.25
C TYR A 101 4.97 6.57 5.29
N TYR A 102 4.29 6.54 4.16
CA TYR A 102 4.51 5.53 3.13
C TYR A 102 5.95 5.53 2.62
N ARG A 103 6.51 6.71 2.34
CA ARG A 103 7.90 6.88 1.90
C ARG A 103 8.90 6.51 2.99
N GLU A 104 8.65 6.88 4.24
CA GLU A 104 9.45 6.44 5.41
C GLU A 104 9.58 4.92 5.45
N MET A 105 8.45 4.21 5.31
CA MET A 105 8.45 2.74 5.33
C MET A 105 9.19 2.12 4.14
N ILE A 106 9.16 2.76 2.97
CA ILE A 106 9.97 2.33 1.81
C ILE A 106 11.46 2.53 2.10
N ALA A 107 11.87 3.71 2.58
CA ALA A 107 13.26 4.00 2.92
C ALA A 107 13.79 3.02 3.96
N ARG A 108 13.01 2.74 5.02
CA ARG A 108 13.31 1.73 6.04
C ARG A 108 13.45 0.33 5.45
N ARG A 109 12.62 -0.07 4.49
CA ARG A 109 12.71 -1.36 3.81
C ARG A 109 14.01 -1.50 3.02
N HIS A 110 14.50 -0.45 2.40
CA HIS A 110 15.75 -0.47 1.63
C HIS A 110 16.98 -0.72 2.50
N GLN A 111 16.92 -0.43 3.79
CA GLN A 111 17.98 -0.71 4.76
C GLN A 111 18.03 -2.18 5.17
N LEU A 112 16.99 -2.98 4.89
CA LEU A 112 16.96 -4.40 5.22
C LEU A 112 17.70 -5.24 4.17
N PRO A 113 18.41 -6.32 4.58
CA PRO A 113 19.06 -7.24 3.65
C PRO A 113 18.09 -7.80 2.62
N LEU A 114 18.56 -8.01 1.39
CA LEU A 114 17.72 -8.41 0.24
C LEU A 114 16.90 -9.69 0.49
N LEU A 115 17.49 -10.68 1.16
CA LEU A 115 16.89 -11.99 1.44
C LEU A 115 16.28 -12.10 2.85
N SER A 116 16.12 -10.97 3.56
CA SER A 116 15.53 -10.99 4.90
C SER A 116 14.02 -11.26 4.86
N SER A 117 13.55 -12.12 5.77
CA SER A 117 12.11 -12.33 6.00
C SER A 117 11.37 -11.03 6.33
N LYS A 118 12.02 -10.12 7.07
CA LYS A 118 11.49 -8.78 7.38
C LYS A 118 11.27 -7.94 6.12
N ARG A 119 12.19 -8.00 5.15
CA ARG A 119 12.06 -7.29 3.87
C ARG A 119 10.92 -7.88 3.03
N LEU A 120 10.79 -9.20 3.01
CA LEU A 120 9.69 -9.87 2.30
C LEU A 120 8.35 -9.50 2.91
N LEU A 121 8.21 -9.58 4.24
CA LEU A 121 6.99 -9.17 4.95
C LEU A 121 6.65 -7.70 4.67
N SER A 122 7.65 -6.81 4.71
CA SER A 122 7.46 -5.39 4.39
C SER A 122 6.94 -5.18 2.96
N LYS A 123 7.45 -5.94 1.96
CA LYS A 123 6.93 -5.91 0.59
C LYS A 123 5.50 -6.42 0.49
N MET A 124 5.15 -7.46 1.24
CA MET A 124 3.78 -7.98 1.27
C MET A 124 2.81 -6.93 1.83
N VAL A 125 3.17 -6.28 2.94
CA VAL A 125 2.34 -5.23 3.55
C VAL A 125 2.20 -4.03 2.60
N ASP A 126 3.27 -3.61 1.93
CA ASP A 126 3.23 -2.56 0.91
C ASP A 126 2.27 -2.93 -0.23
N PHE A 127 2.41 -4.13 -0.78
CA PHE A 127 1.55 -4.62 -1.85
C PHE A 127 0.07 -4.66 -1.42
N MET A 128 -0.22 -5.19 -0.23
CA MET A 128 -1.60 -5.38 0.25
C MET A 128 -2.31 -4.07 0.58
N CYS A 129 -1.65 -3.13 1.24
CA CYS A 129 -2.33 -1.95 1.80
C CYS A 129 -1.51 -0.67 1.81
N ALA A 130 -0.35 -0.61 1.13
CA ALA A 130 0.55 0.56 1.19
C ALA A 130 0.85 0.99 2.64
N TYR A 131 1.22 0.04 3.50
CA TYR A 131 1.44 0.25 4.95
C TYR A 131 0.23 0.87 5.68
N GLY A 132 -0.98 0.57 5.20
CA GLY A 132 -2.21 1.07 5.79
C GLY A 132 -2.66 2.44 5.27
N GLU A 133 -2.08 2.93 4.19
CA GLU A 133 -2.46 4.22 3.58
C GLU A 133 -3.47 4.09 2.43
N SER A 134 -3.71 2.87 1.90
CA SER A 134 -4.58 2.69 0.74
C SER A 134 -5.63 1.59 0.93
N PRO A 135 -6.86 1.93 1.40
CA PRO A 135 -7.98 0.99 1.43
C PRO A 135 -8.34 0.45 0.04
N ALA A 136 -8.21 1.28 -1.00
CA ALA A 136 -8.50 0.90 -2.38
C ALA A 136 -7.64 -0.27 -2.88
N ARG A 137 -6.35 -0.37 -2.44
CA ARG A 137 -5.50 -1.52 -2.76
C ARG A 137 -6.05 -2.81 -2.16
N VAL A 138 -6.55 -2.77 -0.93
CA VAL A 138 -7.14 -3.95 -0.28
C VAL A 138 -8.35 -4.44 -1.05
N ILE A 139 -9.25 -3.53 -1.46
CA ILE A 139 -10.41 -3.86 -2.30
C ILE A 139 -9.96 -4.45 -3.64
N GLY A 140 -8.97 -3.83 -4.31
CA GLY A 140 -8.46 -4.32 -5.58
C GLY A 140 -7.91 -5.75 -5.47
N ILE A 141 -7.13 -6.04 -4.42
CA ILE A 141 -6.60 -7.39 -4.16
C ILE A 141 -7.71 -8.38 -3.87
N SER A 142 -8.75 -7.98 -3.12
CA SER A 142 -9.92 -8.83 -2.86
C SER A 142 -10.60 -9.25 -4.16
N ILE A 143 -10.84 -8.29 -5.06
CA ILE A 143 -11.46 -8.55 -6.36
C ILE A 143 -10.58 -9.49 -7.21
N VAL A 144 -9.27 -9.25 -7.25
CA VAL A 144 -8.33 -10.11 -7.99
C VAL A 144 -8.33 -11.52 -7.43
N LEU A 145 -8.33 -11.68 -6.10
CA LEU A 145 -8.35 -13.00 -5.46
C LEU A 145 -9.65 -13.75 -5.76
N ILE A 146 -10.81 -13.08 -5.66
CA ILE A 146 -12.13 -13.65 -5.99
C ILE A 146 -12.14 -14.14 -7.45
N LEU A 147 -11.73 -13.29 -8.40
CA LEU A 147 -11.71 -13.67 -9.80
C LEU A 147 -10.73 -14.82 -10.09
N PHE A 148 -9.58 -14.80 -9.43
CA PHE A 148 -8.59 -15.87 -9.54
C PHE A 148 -9.15 -17.22 -9.02
N CYS A 149 -9.76 -17.24 -7.85
CA CYS A 149 -10.41 -18.43 -7.31
C CYS A 149 -11.58 -18.91 -8.19
N ALA A 150 -12.40 -17.98 -8.70
CA ALA A 150 -13.51 -18.29 -9.61
C ALA A 150 -13.03 -19.02 -10.88
N VAL A 151 -11.88 -18.61 -11.43
CA VAL A 151 -11.27 -19.32 -12.58
C VAL A 151 -10.88 -20.75 -12.21
N PHE A 152 -10.32 -20.99 -11.02
CA PHE A 152 -10.02 -22.36 -10.57
C PHE A 152 -11.29 -23.17 -10.39
N TYR A 153 -12.35 -22.62 -9.81
CA TYR A 153 -13.64 -23.30 -9.67
C TYR A 153 -14.25 -23.65 -11.03
N PHE A 154 -14.09 -22.77 -12.00
CA PHE A 154 -14.56 -23.00 -13.36
C PHE A 154 -13.92 -24.21 -14.03
N PHE A 155 -12.65 -24.50 -13.74
CA PHE A 155 -11.95 -25.67 -14.28
C PHE A 155 -12.06 -26.91 -13.39
N LEU A 156 -12.10 -26.76 -12.05
CA LEU A 156 -12.15 -27.89 -11.12
C LEU A 156 -13.56 -28.39 -10.85
N GLY A 157 -14.56 -27.53 -11.02
CA GLY A 157 -15.97 -27.82 -10.82
C GLY A 157 -16.48 -27.50 -9.41
N ILE A 158 -17.73 -27.04 -9.39
CA ILE A 158 -18.56 -26.84 -8.20
C ILE A 158 -19.89 -27.57 -8.40
N ASP A 159 -20.57 -27.92 -7.32
CA ASP A 159 -21.84 -28.61 -7.35
C ASP A 159 -22.98 -27.67 -6.94
N ASN A 160 -24.03 -27.65 -7.73
CA ASN A 160 -25.28 -26.94 -7.43
C ASN A 160 -26.43 -27.98 -7.46
N GLU A 161 -26.89 -28.39 -6.28
CA GLU A 161 -28.00 -29.36 -6.11
C GLU A 161 -27.82 -30.63 -6.92
N GLY A 162 -26.60 -31.19 -7.00
CA GLY A 162 -26.29 -32.42 -7.76
C GLY A 162 -25.95 -32.18 -9.24
N LEU A 163 -25.91 -30.92 -9.68
CA LEU A 163 -25.48 -30.53 -11.03
C LEU A 163 -24.08 -29.95 -10.98
N ALA A 164 -23.10 -30.67 -11.54
CA ALA A 164 -21.74 -30.21 -11.62
C ALA A 164 -21.60 -29.04 -12.62
N ILE A 165 -21.21 -27.89 -12.13
CA ILE A 165 -20.87 -26.70 -12.92
C ILE A 165 -19.36 -26.70 -13.14
N VAL A 166 -18.95 -26.91 -14.38
CA VAL A 166 -17.55 -26.99 -14.80
C VAL A 166 -17.46 -26.55 -16.25
N PHE A 167 -16.32 -26.00 -16.65
CA PHE A 167 -16.06 -25.70 -18.05
C PHE A 167 -16.19 -26.94 -18.93
N ARG A 168 -16.98 -26.84 -20.01
CA ARG A 168 -17.16 -27.89 -21.00
C ARG A 168 -16.97 -27.32 -22.42
N PRO A 169 -15.97 -27.77 -23.15
CA PRO A 169 -15.71 -27.26 -24.51
C PRO A 169 -16.78 -27.63 -25.54
N ASP A 170 -17.61 -28.65 -25.23
CA ASP A 170 -18.73 -29.12 -26.04
C ASP A 170 -20.02 -28.30 -25.87
N LYS A 171 -20.06 -27.42 -24.87
CA LYS A 171 -21.20 -26.58 -24.57
C LYS A 171 -21.12 -25.21 -25.26
N ASP A 172 -22.30 -24.62 -25.47
CA ASP A 172 -22.41 -23.28 -26.04
C ASP A 172 -21.71 -22.23 -25.15
N LEU A 173 -21.25 -21.14 -25.80
CA LEU A 173 -20.59 -20.02 -25.13
C LEU A 173 -21.45 -19.46 -24.00
N THR A 174 -22.76 -19.37 -24.21
CA THR A 174 -23.72 -18.85 -23.23
C THR A 174 -23.76 -19.70 -21.96
N GLU A 175 -23.71 -21.04 -22.07
CA GLU A 175 -23.71 -21.95 -20.94
C GLU A 175 -22.40 -21.84 -20.14
N ASN A 176 -21.26 -21.73 -20.81
CA ASN A 176 -19.97 -21.54 -20.15
C ASN A 176 -19.87 -20.17 -19.46
N VAL A 177 -20.45 -19.11 -20.01
CA VAL A 177 -20.52 -17.79 -19.36
C VAL A 177 -21.39 -17.83 -18.10
N LEU A 178 -22.54 -18.53 -18.13
CA LEU A 178 -23.37 -18.73 -16.96
C LEU A 178 -22.66 -19.57 -15.88
N ALA A 179 -21.92 -20.61 -16.31
CA ALA A 179 -21.09 -21.42 -15.40
C ALA A 179 -20.01 -20.57 -14.71
N LEU A 180 -19.32 -19.68 -15.45
CA LEU A 180 -18.37 -18.73 -14.88
C LEU A 180 -19.03 -17.77 -13.89
N GLY A 181 -20.23 -17.28 -14.21
CA GLY A 181 -21.02 -16.43 -13.31
C GLY A 181 -21.30 -17.12 -11.96
N ASN A 182 -21.70 -18.39 -11.98
CA ASN A 182 -21.91 -19.19 -10.77
C ASN A 182 -20.61 -19.41 -9.99
N CYS A 183 -19.47 -19.58 -10.68
CA CYS A 183 -18.17 -19.70 -10.04
C CYS A 183 -17.75 -18.38 -9.36
N ILE A 184 -18.02 -17.23 -9.99
CA ILE A 184 -17.76 -15.91 -9.37
C ILE A 184 -18.66 -15.72 -8.14
N TYR A 185 -19.94 -16.05 -8.25
CA TYR A 185 -20.87 -15.99 -7.12
C TYR A 185 -20.37 -16.86 -5.95
N PHE A 186 -20.02 -18.12 -6.22
CA PHE A 186 -19.49 -19.04 -5.20
C PHE A 186 -18.21 -18.49 -4.55
N SER A 187 -17.29 -17.94 -5.34
CA SER A 187 -16.05 -17.32 -4.83
C SER A 187 -16.37 -16.13 -3.92
N VAL A 188 -17.29 -15.22 -4.31
CA VAL A 188 -17.70 -14.09 -3.46
C VAL A 188 -18.28 -14.59 -2.13
N VAL A 189 -19.17 -15.57 -2.17
CA VAL A 189 -19.81 -16.15 -0.97
C VAL A 189 -18.78 -16.84 -0.07
N THR A 190 -17.79 -17.51 -0.65
CA THR A 190 -16.69 -18.17 0.07
C THR A 190 -15.74 -17.15 0.68
N PHE A 191 -15.30 -16.17 -0.11
CA PHE A 191 -14.38 -15.09 0.33
C PHE A 191 -14.97 -14.27 1.49
N THR A 192 -16.27 -13.94 1.40
CA THR A 192 -16.97 -13.19 2.44
C THR A 192 -17.40 -14.05 3.63
N THR A 193 -17.15 -15.35 3.58
CA THR A 193 -17.54 -16.34 4.61
C THR A 193 -19.04 -16.40 4.89
N LEU A 194 -19.88 -15.98 3.93
CA LEU A 194 -21.35 -16.07 4.03
C LEU A 194 -21.83 -17.52 4.01
N GLY A 195 -21.32 -18.33 3.04
CA GLY A 195 -21.54 -19.77 2.99
C GLY A 195 -23.01 -20.18 2.95
N TYR A 196 -23.80 -19.68 1.99
CA TYR A 196 -25.24 -20.04 1.88
C TYR A 196 -25.50 -21.55 1.73
N GLY A 197 -24.51 -22.31 1.20
CA GLY A 197 -24.59 -23.75 1.07
C GLY A 197 -25.38 -24.22 -0.16
N ASP A 198 -25.85 -23.35 -0.99
CA ASP A 198 -26.51 -23.60 -2.28
C ASP A 198 -25.55 -24.16 -3.33
N ILE A 199 -24.32 -23.71 -3.32
CA ILE A 199 -23.22 -24.20 -4.16
C ILE A 199 -22.10 -24.73 -3.27
N THR A 200 -21.57 -25.92 -3.61
CA THR A 200 -20.49 -26.57 -2.86
C THR A 200 -19.30 -26.93 -3.76
N PRO A 201 -18.07 -26.89 -3.25
CA PRO A 201 -16.89 -27.21 -4.04
C PRO A 201 -16.70 -28.74 -4.17
N ILE A 202 -16.27 -29.21 -5.35
CA ILE A 202 -16.01 -30.62 -5.64
C ILE A 202 -14.50 -30.92 -5.60
N GLY A 203 -14.11 -32.07 -5.07
CA GLY A 203 -12.74 -32.58 -5.15
C GLY A 203 -11.68 -31.55 -4.69
N LEU A 204 -10.75 -31.22 -5.58
CA LEU A 204 -9.66 -30.25 -5.28
C LEU A 204 -10.14 -28.81 -5.04
N ALA A 205 -11.31 -28.44 -5.57
CA ALA A 205 -11.88 -27.13 -5.33
C ALA A 205 -12.13 -26.87 -3.82
N ARG A 206 -12.30 -27.91 -3.01
CA ARG A 206 -12.45 -27.80 -1.53
C ARG A 206 -11.22 -27.20 -0.87
N PHE A 207 -10.02 -27.57 -1.32
CA PHE A 207 -8.78 -27.00 -0.79
C PHE A 207 -8.66 -25.52 -1.12
N ILE A 208 -9.00 -25.13 -2.36
CA ILE A 208 -8.99 -23.75 -2.79
C ILE A 208 -10.00 -22.94 -1.98
N ALA A 209 -11.23 -23.45 -1.81
CA ALA A 209 -12.26 -22.79 -1.02
C ALA A 209 -11.84 -22.59 0.45
N THR A 210 -11.14 -23.55 1.04
CA THR A 210 -10.62 -23.42 2.41
C THR A 210 -9.58 -22.30 2.50
N ILE A 211 -8.62 -22.25 1.55
CA ILE A 211 -7.58 -21.20 1.51
C ILE A 211 -8.24 -19.84 1.23
N GLU A 212 -9.20 -19.78 0.33
CA GLU A 212 -9.91 -18.55 -0.02
C GLU A 212 -10.67 -17.99 1.19
N ALA A 213 -11.48 -18.82 1.87
CA ALA A 213 -12.23 -18.40 3.06
C ALA A 213 -11.32 -17.90 4.18
N PHE A 214 -10.22 -18.64 4.44
CA PHE A 214 -9.21 -18.23 5.42
C PHE A 214 -8.57 -16.87 5.05
N SER A 215 -8.13 -16.72 3.80
CA SER A 215 -7.54 -15.49 3.30
C SER A 215 -8.53 -14.33 3.31
N GLY A 216 -9.78 -14.57 2.92
CA GLY A 216 -10.86 -13.60 2.93
C GLY A 216 -11.09 -12.99 4.30
N THR A 217 -11.13 -13.82 5.35
CA THR A 217 -11.28 -13.35 6.74
C THR A 217 -10.18 -12.35 7.13
N PHE A 218 -8.90 -12.65 6.80
CA PHE A 218 -7.79 -11.74 7.10
C PHE A 218 -7.84 -10.46 6.28
N ILE A 219 -8.18 -10.56 4.99
CA ILE A 219 -8.24 -9.39 4.10
C ILE A 219 -9.38 -8.46 4.50
N LEU A 220 -10.55 -9.00 4.88
CA LEU A 220 -11.67 -8.20 5.39
C LEU A 220 -11.32 -7.49 6.71
N ALA A 221 -10.67 -8.20 7.65
CA ALA A 221 -10.17 -7.58 8.88
C ALA A 221 -9.16 -6.47 8.60
N LEU A 222 -8.21 -6.71 7.68
CA LEU A 222 -7.23 -5.70 7.24
C LEU A 222 -7.92 -4.49 6.62
N PHE A 223 -8.94 -4.72 5.78
CA PHE A 223 -9.72 -3.63 5.18
C PHE A 223 -10.34 -2.72 6.25
N VAL A 224 -10.99 -3.30 7.26
CA VAL A 224 -11.61 -2.53 8.36
C VAL A 224 -10.56 -1.67 9.08
N VAL A 225 -9.40 -2.24 9.42
CA VAL A 225 -8.32 -1.52 10.11
C VAL A 225 -7.78 -0.37 9.25
N VAL A 226 -7.50 -0.62 7.97
CA VAL A 226 -6.95 0.38 7.05
C VAL A 226 -7.98 1.49 6.78
N PHE A 227 -9.24 1.12 6.61
CA PHE A 227 -10.33 2.06 6.39
C PHE A 227 -10.56 2.95 7.63
N ALA A 228 -10.61 2.36 8.82
CA ALA A 228 -10.74 3.10 10.08
C ALA A 228 -9.57 4.08 10.28
N LYS A 229 -8.33 3.64 10.03
CA LYS A 229 -7.14 4.51 10.09
C LYS A 229 -7.27 5.71 9.15
N LYS A 230 -7.78 5.50 7.94
CA LYS A 230 -7.94 6.58 6.94
C LYS A 230 -9.07 7.55 7.30
N MET A 231 -10.12 7.08 8.00
CA MET A 231 -11.24 7.91 8.43
C MET A 231 -10.99 8.69 9.73
N MET A 232 -10.10 8.20 10.60
CA MET A 232 -9.79 8.84 11.87
C MET A 232 -8.69 9.92 11.77
N ARG A 233 -8.14 10.11 10.61
CA ARG A 233 -7.18 11.18 10.25
C ARG A 233 -7.90 12.34 9.53
#